data_abd6ee564d06fd4fd541089c3b78bc00
#
_entry.id   abd6ee564d06fd4fd541089c3b78bc00
#
_cell.length_a   1.000
_cell.length_b   1.000
_cell.length_c   1.000
_cell.angle_alpha   90.00
_cell.angle_beta   90.00
_cell.angle_gamma   90.00
#
_symmetry.space_group_name_H-M   'P 1'
#
loop_
_entity.id
_entity.type
_entity.pdbx_description
1 polymer ?
#
loop_
_entity_poly.entity_id
_entity_poly.type
_entity_poly.pdbx_seq_one_letter_code
_entity_poly.pdbx_strand_id
1 'polypeptide(L)'
;VTAYAIEGSTDNKLVSEILGEAFADDPVMRWLQPDTTRYAALYRALLTAGHGSRGRIDVCCDGGRAVGAAVWDPPGFHPSSGRQLLAVPRFLSALGGRYRRGQQIEEMFAGYRPREPHWYLAFVGATLQGRGVGSTLLRTGMESVDGPAYLESSNEANIPLYERFGFTVTAEVTLPENGPTVWPMYRSAPG
;
A
#
# COMPACT_ATOMS: atom_id res chain seq x y z
N VAL A 1 26.31 -0.48 -8.49
CA VAL A 1 24.95 0.05 -8.25
C VAL A 1 24.04 -0.69 -9.20
N THR A 2 23.15 -1.54 -8.68
CA THR A 2 22.16 -2.24 -9.51
C THR A 2 21.20 -1.18 -10.06
N ALA A 3 21.12 -1.08 -11.38
CA ALA A 3 20.16 -0.17 -12.03
C ALA A 3 18.83 -0.90 -12.14
N TYR A 4 17.86 -0.51 -11.32
CA TYR A 4 16.47 -0.98 -11.42
C TYR A 4 15.76 -0.25 -12.57
N ALA A 5 14.94 -0.98 -13.32
CA ALA A 5 13.98 -0.39 -14.24
C ALA A 5 12.63 -0.22 -13.54
N ILE A 6 12.02 0.97 -13.69
CA ILE A 6 10.64 1.22 -13.20
C ILE A 6 9.73 1.35 -14.41
N GLU A 7 8.65 0.60 -14.41
CA GLU A 7 7.66 0.57 -15.47
C GLU A 7 6.25 0.76 -14.89
N GLY A 8 5.43 1.55 -15.58
CA GLY A 8 4.00 1.64 -15.25
C GLY A 8 3.31 0.32 -15.57
N SER A 9 2.39 -0.12 -14.70
CA SER A 9 1.69 -1.38 -14.89
C SER A 9 0.18 -1.22 -14.75
N THR A 10 -0.56 -2.00 -15.53
CA THR A 10 -2.01 -2.22 -15.39
C THR A 10 -2.32 -3.70 -15.10
N ASP A 11 -1.30 -4.53 -14.96
CA ASP A 11 -1.45 -5.94 -14.64
C ASP A 11 -1.66 -6.16 -13.13
N ASN A 12 -2.93 -6.10 -12.73
CA ASN A 12 -3.32 -6.33 -11.35
C ASN A 12 -2.95 -7.73 -10.83
N LYS A 13 -2.74 -8.72 -11.71
CA LYS A 13 -2.32 -10.05 -11.31
C LYS A 13 -0.86 -10.01 -10.86
N LEU A 14 0.02 -9.50 -11.72
CA LEU A 14 1.44 -9.35 -11.42
C LEU A 14 1.65 -8.52 -10.14
N VAL A 15 1.00 -7.35 -10.05
CA VAL A 15 1.12 -6.44 -8.90
C VAL A 15 0.66 -7.11 -7.61
N SER A 16 -0.46 -7.85 -7.63
CA SER A 16 -0.96 -8.56 -6.44
C SER A 16 -0.05 -9.70 -5.99
N GLU A 17 0.60 -10.40 -6.91
CA GLU A 17 1.59 -11.45 -6.59
C GLU A 17 2.84 -10.84 -5.94
N ILE A 18 3.39 -9.75 -6.48
CA ILE A 18 4.53 -9.02 -5.91
C ILE A 18 4.20 -8.51 -4.50
N LEU A 19 3.07 -7.83 -4.33
CA LEU A 19 2.66 -7.30 -3.01
C LEU A 19 2.39 -8.44 -2.02
N GLY A 20 1.75 -9.53 -2.46
CA GLY A 20 1.53 -10.70 -1.62
C GLY A 20 2.82 -11.31 -1.06
N GLU A 21 3.87 -11.41 -1.89
CA GLU A 21 5.20 -11.87 -1.47
C GLU A 21 5.89 -10.83 -0.57
N ALA A 22 5.88 -9.55 -0.97
CA ALA A 22 6.57 -8.48 -0.26
C ALA A 22 6.05 -8.26 1.17
N PHE A 23 4.76 -8.49 1.40
CA PHE A 23 4.10 -8.32 2.70
C PHE A 23 3.94 -9.64 3.49
N ALA A 24 4.65 -10.71 3.10
CA ALA A 24 4.52 -12.01 3.76
C ALA A 24 4.86 -11.96 5.27
N ASP A 25 5.75 -11.07 5.68
CA ASP A 25 6.16 -10.87 7.08
C ASP A 25 5.60 -9.57 7.70
N ASP A 26 4.70 -8.88 7.01
CA ASP A 26 4.11 -7.63 7.51
C ASP A 26 3.22 -7.90 8.74
N PRO A 27 3.40 -7.14 9.84
CA PRO A 27 2.67 -7.38 11.10
C PRO A 27 1.15 -7.23 10.94
N VAL A 28 0.69 -6.22 10.19
CA VAL A 28 -0.74 -5.96 9.97
C VAL A 28 -1.35 -7.05 9.11
N MET A 29 -0.65 -7.45 8.04
CA MET A 29 -1.13 -8.52 7.18
C MET A 29 -1.21 -9.86 7.91
N ARG A 30 -0.21 -10.21 8.73
CA ARG A 30 -0.23 -11.44 9.55
C ARG A 30 -1.34 -11.43 10.60
N TRP A 31 -1.60 -10.28 11.19
CA TRP A 31 -2.70 -10.14 12.14
C TRP A 31 -4.07 -10.24 11.45
N LEU A 32 -4.21 -9.59 10.28
CA LEU A 32 -5.45 -9.63 9.50
C LEU A 32 -5.72 -11.01 8.90
N GLN A 33 -4.70 -11.63 8.28
CA GLN A 33 -4.79 -12.93 7.59
C GLN A 33 -3.51 -13.75 7.82
N PRO A 34 -3.49 -14.68 8.79
CA PRO A 34 -2.31 -15.50 9.09
C PRO A 34 -1.87 -16.42 7.94
N ASP A 35 -2.78 -16.79 7.04
CA ASP A 35 -2.49 -17.61 5.87
C ASP A 35 -1.91 -16.73 4.75
N THR A 36 -0.58 -16.72 4.61
CA THR A 36 0.14 -15.92 3.61
C THR A 36 -0.18 -16.30 2.17
N THR A 37 -0.67 -17.53 1.93
CA THR A 37 -1.06 -17.97 0.57
C THR A 37 -2.25 -17.18 0.02
N ARG A 38 -2.98 -16.49 0.88
CA ARG A 38 -4.13 -15.65 0.53
C ARG A 38 -3.78 -14.19 0.23
N TYR A 39 -2.52 -13.77 0.45
CA TYR A 39 -2.15 -12.36 0.33
C TYR A 39 -2.28 -11.84 -1.10
N ALA A 40 -1.84 -12.60 -2.10
CA ALA A 40 -2.03 -12.20 -3.50
C ALA A 40 -3.53 -12.04 -3.85
N ALA A 41 -4.39 -12.91 -3.33
CA ALA A 41 -5.84 -12.79 -3.53
C ALA A 41 -6.41 -11.55 -2.83
N LEU A 42 -5.92 -11.20 -1.63
CA LEU A 42 -6.33 -10.01 -0.88
C LEU A 42 -5.89 -8.73 -1.61
N TYR A 43 -4.63 -8.62 -2.04
CA TYR A 43 -4.17 -7.48 -2.82
C TYR A 43 -4.93 -7.35 -4.16
N ARG A 44 -5.25 -8.46 -4.80
CA ARG A 44 -6.11 -8.44 -5.99
C ARG A 44 -7.51 -7.91 -5.71
N ALA A 45 -8.07 -8.21 -4.53
CA ALA A 45 -9.35 -7.63 -4.11
C ALA A 45 -9.24 -6.11 -3.91
N LEU A 46 -8.17 -5.62 -3.25
CA LEU A 46 -7.89 -4.20 -3.02
C LEU A 46 -7.73 -3.42 -4.35
N LEU A 47 -6.95 -3.96 -5.29
CA LEU A 47 -6.79 -3.37 -6.63
C LEU A 47 -8.12 -3.38 -7.42
N THR A 48 -8.94 -4.43 -7.29
CA THR A 48 -10.27 -4.50 -7.90
C THR A 48 -11.22 -3.47 -7.28
N ALA A 49 -11.15 -3.26 -5.96
CA ALA A 49 -11.94 -2.26 -5.24
C ALA A 49 -11.64 -0.83 -5.71
N GLY A 50 -10.42 -0.60 -6.25
CA GLY A 50 -10.14 0.66 -6.93
C GLY A 50 -8.74 1.23 -6.77
N HIS A 51 -7.93 0.75 -5.83
CA HIS A 51 -6.58 1.29 -5.63
C HIS A 51 -5.76 1.24 -6.94
N GLY A 52 -5.08 2.35 -7.23
CA GLY A 52 -4.30 2.54 -8.45
C GLY A 52 -5.10 2.73 -9.74
N SER A 53 -6.42 2.59 -9.71
CA SER A 53 -7.24 2.60 -10.95
C SER A 53 -7.35 3.96 -11.65
N ARG A 54 -7.14 5.05 -10.95
CA ARG A 54 -7.07 6.43 -11.47
C ARG A 54 -5.74 7.10 -11.15
N GLY A 55 -4.91 6.41 -10.40
CA GLY A 55 -3.60 6.86 -9.99
C GLY A 55 -2.50 6.20 -10.80
N ARG A 56 -1.50 5.73 -10.08
CA ARG A 56 -0.29 5.17 -10.67
C ARG A 56 0.05 3.85 -10.01
N ILE A 57 0.42 2.87 -10.81
CA ILE A 57 1.03 1.63 -10.35
C ILE A 57 2.39 1.50 -11.03
N ASP A 58 3.45 1.44 -10.23
CA ASP A 58 4.82 1.24 -10.67
C ASP A 58 5.30 -0.15 -10.28
N VAL A 59 5.98 -0.80 -11.20
CA VAL A 59 6.66 -2.08 -10.98
C VAL A 59 8.16 -1.86 -11.14
N CYS A 60 8.92 -2.32 -10.15
CA CYS A 60 10.38 -2.30 -10.17
C CYS A 60 10.91 -3.64 -10.67
N CYS A 61 11.77 -3.60 -11.68
CA CYS A 61 12.37 -4.77 -12.29
C CYS A 61 13.89 -4.81 -12.05
N ASP A 62 14.41 -6.00 -11.73
CA ASP A 62 15.82 -6.33 -11.66
C ASP A 62 16.13 -7.42 -12.69
N GLY A 63 16.91 -7.10 -13.73
CA GLY A 63 17.22 -8.02 -14.80
C GLY A 63 16.00 -8.61 -15.51
N GLY A 64 14.93 -7.84 -15.65
CA GLY A 64 13.67 -8.28 -16.27
C GLY A 64 12.71 -9.04 -15.33
N ARG A 65 13.11 -9.29 -14.08
CA ARG A 65 12.23 -9.87 -13.05
C ARG A 65 11.60 -8.75 -12.22
N ALA A 66 10.29 -8.77 -12.06
CA ALA A 66 9.58 -7.86 -11.17
C ALA A 66 9.90 -8.19 -9.70
N VAL A 67 10.40 -7.20 -8.95
CA VAL A 67 10.90 -7.36 -7.57
C VAL A 67 10.28 -6.38 -6.57
N GLY A 68 9.36 -5.55 -7.02
CA GLY A 68 8.64 -4.62 -6.15
C GLY A 68 7.53 -3.89 -6.89
N ALA A 69 6.58 -3.33 -6.15
CA ALA A 69 5.51 -2.51 -6.70
C ALA A 69 5.13 -1.39 -5.73
N ALA A 70 4.67 -0.26 -6.31
CA ALA A 70 4.06 0.84 -5.58
C ALA A 70 2.72 1.20 -6.22
N VAL A 71 1.73 1.52 -5.39
CA VAL A 71 0.38 1.89 -5.81
C VAL A 71 0.02 3.22 -5.18
N TRP A 72 -0.26 4.20 -6.02
CA TRP A 72 -0.64 5.55 -5.63
C TRP A 72 -2.06 5.88 -6.08
N ASP A 73 -2.84 6.47 -5.22
CA ASP A 73 -4.14 7.05 -5.52
C ASP A 73 -4.04 8.58 -5.55
N PRO A 74 -4.66 9.25 -6.54
CA PRO A 74 -4.55 10.70 -6.69
C PRO A 74 -5.42 11.44 -5.68
N PRO A 75 -5.16 12.76 -5.46
CA PRO A 75 -5.97 13.59 -4.58
C PRO A 75 -7.47 13.52 -4.91
N GLY A 76 -8.29 13.40 -3.85
CA GLY A 76 -9.74 13.31 -4.00
C GLY A 76 -10.26 12.01 -4.63
N PHE A 77 -9.41 11.00 -4.74
CA PHE A 77 -9.85 9.71 -5.24
C PHE A 77 -10.75 9.00 -4.22
N HIS A 78 -11.91 8.58 -4.69
CA HIS A 78 -12.82 7.70 -3.97
C HIS A 78 -13.23 6.55 -4.89
N PRO A 79 -13.02 5.29 -4.46
CA PRO A 79 -13.47 4.14 -5.24
C PRO A 79 -14.98 4.20 -5.48
N SER A 80 -15.42 3.91 -6.71
CA SER A 80 -16.86 3.87 -7.00
C SER A 80 -17.52 2.71 -6.25
N SER A 81 -18.76 2.91 -5.80
CA SER A 81 -19.55 1.88 -5.10
C SER A 81 -19.68 0.60 -5.92
N GLY A 82 -19.74 0.70 -7.26
CA GLY A 82 -19.76 -0.47 -8.13
C GLY A 82 -18.48 -1.30 -8.06
N ARG A 83 -17.31 -0.68 -8.03
CA ARG A 83 -16.01 -1.39 -7.85
C ARG A 83 -15.91 -2.03 -6.48
N GLN A 84 -16.33 -1.33 -5.44
CA GLN A 84 -16.35 -1.87 -4.08
C GLN A 84 -17.25 -3.11 -4.01
N LEU A 85 -18.46 -3.05 -4.58
CA LEU A 85 -19.38 -4.18 -4.62
C LEU A 85 -18.80 -5.38 -5.38
N LEU A 86 -18.16 -5.15 -6.52
CA LEU A 86 -17.49 -6.20 -7.31
C LEU A 86 -16.30 -6.85 -6.57
N ALA A 87 -15.68 -6.14 -5.63
CA ALA A 87 -14.58 -6.66 -4.84
C ALA A 87 -15.03 -7.50 -3.63
N VAL A 88 -16.27 -7.34 -3.15
CA VAL A 88 -16.78 -8.05 -1.95
C VAL A 88 -16.58 -9.57 -2.01
N PRO A 89 -16.94 -10.30 -3.08
CA PRO A 89 -16.74 -11.75 -3.13
C PRO A 89 -15.25 -12.13 -3.02
N ARG A 90 -14.36 -11.31 -3.58
CA ARG A 90 -12.91 -11.52 -3.50
C ARG A 90 -12.39 -11.30 -2.08
N PHE A 91 -12.87 -10.26 -1.39
CA PHE A 91 -12.54 -10.03 0.02
C PHE A 91 -13.05 -11.17 0.91
N LEU A 92 -14.26 -11.63 0.70
CA LEU A 92 -14.81 -12.78 1.45
C LEU A 92 -14.00 -14.05 1.20
N SER A 93 -13.56 -14.29 -0.03
CA SER A 93 -12.69 -15.43 -0.36
C SER A 93 -11.30 -15.28 0.28
N ALA A 94 -10.70 -14.10 0.27
CA ALA A 94 -9.36 -13.87 0.80
C ALA A 94 -9.33 -13.83 2.34
N LEU A 95 -10.30 -13.18 2.98
CA LEU A 95 -10.33 -12.95 4.42
C LEU A 95 -11.19 -13.98 5.18
N GLY A 96 -12.19 -14.60 4.52
CA GLY A 96 -13.12 -15.50 5.18
C GLY A 96 -13.81 -14.83 6.36
N GLY A 97 -13.82 -15.48 7.52
CA GLY A 97 -14.41 -14.96 8.76
C GLY A 97 -13.80 -13.66 9.29
N ARG A 98 -12.65 -13.23 8.73
CA ARG A 98 -11.96 -11.99 9.13
C ARG A 98 -12.37 -10.76 8.31
N TYR A 99 -13.33 -10.88 7.41
CA TYR A 99 -13.80 -9.78 6.57
C TYR A 99 -14.19 -8.54 7.39
N ARG A 100 -14.89 -8.71 8.50
CA ARG A 100 -15.27 -7.61 9.41
C ARG A 100 -14.06 -6.91 10.01
N ARG A 101 -12.99 -7.64 10.32
CA ARG A 101 -11.73 -7.06 10.81
C ARG A 101 -11.09 -6.15 9.77
N GLY A 102 -11.10 -6.54 8.50
CA GLY A 102 -10.65 -5.69 7.40
C GLY A 102 -11.46 -4.39 7.26
N GLN A 103 -12.78 -4.46 7.43
CA GLN A 103 -13.63 -3.27 7.42
C GLN A 103 -13.32 -2.32 8.60
N GLN A 104 -13.12 -2.85 9.81
CA GLN A 104 -12.76 -2.07 11.00
C GLN A 104 -11.42 -1.34 10.83
N ILE A 105 -10.44 -1.96 10.17
CA ILE A 105 -9.16 -1.30 9.86
C ILE A 105 -9.41 -0.12 8.93
N GLU A 106 -10.14 -0.32 7.85
CA GLU A 106 -10.40 0.74 6.86
C GLU A 106 -11.17 1.92 7.47
N GLU A 107 -12.18 1.64 8.30
CA GLU A 107 -12.91 2.68 9.05
C GLU A 107 -11.99 3.45 9.99
N MET A 108 -11.09 2.75 10.69
CA MET A 108 -10.14 3.37 11.60
C MET A 108 -9.13 4.25 10.82
N PHE A 109 -8.55 3.76 9.74
CA PHE A 109 -7.60 4.52 8.93
C PHE A 109 -8.27 5.76 8.31
N ALA A 110 -9.52 5.65 7.87
CA ALA A 110 -10.28 6.78 7.35
C ALA A 110 -10.36 7.95 8.35
N GLY A 111 -10.35 7.67 9.66
CA GLY A 111 -10.35 8.67 10.72
C GLY A 111 -9.04 9.47 10.85
N TYR A 112 -7.93 8.94 10.36
CA TYR A 112 -6.60 9.56 10.42
C TYR A 112 -6.19 10.21 9.10
N ARG A 113 -6.88 9.93 8.00
CA ARG A 113 -6.60 10.54 6.69
C ARG A 113 -6.82 12.05 6.72
N PRO A 114 -5.93 12.86 6.14
CA PRO A 114 -6.12 14.30 6.02
C PRO A 114 -7.43 14.63 5.29
N ARG A 115 -8.10 15.70 5.71
CA ARG A 115 -9.35 16.17 5.04
C ARG A 115 -9.06 16.90 3.73
N GLU A 116 -7.88 17.47 3.60
CA GLU A 116 -7.42 18.10 2.36
C GLU A 116 -7.10 17.09 1.29
N PRO A 117 -7.28 17.43 0.01
CA PRO A 117 -6.88 16.56 -1.10
C PRO A 117 -5.39 16.24 -1.02
N HIS A 118 -5.05 14.96 -1.05
CA HIS A 118 -3.67 14.46 -0.95
C HIS A 118 -3.49 13.22 -1.82
N TRP A 119 -2.25 12.97 -2.21
CA TRP A 119 -1.85 11.70 -2.78
C TRP A 119 -1.81 10.63 -1.68
N TYR A 120 -2.32 9.46 -1.97
CA TYR A 120 -2.30 8.34 -1.04
C TYR A 120 -1.41 7.22 -1.57
N LEU A 121 -0.30 6.95 -0.87
CA LEU A 121 0.50 5.75 -1.11
C LEU A 121 -0.20 4.55 -0.47
N ALA A 122 -1.06 3.90 -1.24
CA ALA A 122 -1.85 2.78 -0.76
C ALA A 122 -0.97 1.56 -0.44
N PHE A 123 0.01 1.26 -1.31
CA PHE A 123 0.94 0.15 -1.11
C PHE A 123 2.31 0.48 -1.68
N VAL A 124 3.36 0.06 -0.98
CA VAL A 124 4.72 -0.07 -1.51
C VAL A 124 5.37 -1.32 -0.90
N GLY A 125 5.79 -2.24 -1.74
CA GLY A 125 6.39 -3.50 -1.31
C GLY A 125 7.54 -3.93 -2.20
N ALA A 126 8.52 -4.61 -1.60
CA ALA A 126 9.69 -5.14 -2.27
C ALA A 126 9.95 -6.59 -1.82
N THR A 127 10.17 -7.49 -2.76
CA THR A 127 10.53 -8.89 -2.48
C THR A 127 12.01 -9.04 -2.14
N LEU A 128 12.84 -8.05 -2.54
CA LEU A 128 14.26 -7.97 -2.21
C LEU A 128 14.51 -6.93 -1.11
N GLN A 129 14.49 -7.37 0.15
CA GLN A 129 14.71 -6.51 1.30
C GLN A 129 16.14 -5.96 1.34
N GLY A 130 16.29 -4.70 1.80
CA GLY A 130 17.61 -4.06 1.98
C GLY A 130 18.37 -3.75 0.68
N ARG A 131 17.79 -3.98 -0.50
CA ARG A 131 18.42 -3.78 -1.81
C ARG A 131 18.07 -2.44 -2.46
N GLY A 132 17.33 -1.56 -1.79
CA GLY A 132 16.98 -0.24 -2.29
C GLY A 132 15.75 -0.18 -3.23
N VAL A 133 15.06 -1.30 -3.46
CA VAL A 133 13.87 -1.38 -4.33
C VAL A 133 12.79 -0.41 -3.86
N GLY A 134 12.42 -0.43 -2.57
CA GLY A 134 11.43 0.48 -2.00
C GLY A 134 11.82 1.95 -2.16
N SER A 135 13.10 2.29 -1.93
CA SER A 135 13.60 3.67 -2.12
C SER A 135 13.51 4.11 -3.58
N THR A 136 13.75 3.20 -4.53
CA THR A 136 13.65 3.51 -5.97
C THR A 136 12.20 3.74 -6.38
N LEU A 137 11.27 2.87 -5.94
CA LEU A 137 9.83 3.04 -6.16
C LEU A 137 9.31 4.36 -5.58
N LEU A 138 9.68 4.68 -4.34
CA LEU A 138 9.28 5.93 -3.71
C LEU A 138 9.84 7.15 -4.46
N ARG A 139 11.12 7.13 -4.85
CA ARG A 139 11.72 8.24 -5.60
C ARG A 139 10.96 8.50 -6.90
N THR A 140 10.74 7.45 -7.70
CA THR A 140 10.01 7.57 -8.97
C THR A 140 8.56 8.00 -8.77
N GLY A 141 7.87 7.44 -7.75
CA GLY A 141 6.51 7.87 -7.42
C GLY A 141 6.45 9.36 -7.04
N MET A 142 7.38 9.81 -6.20
CA MET A 142 7.45 11.19 -5.72
C MET A 142 7.74 12.22 -6.82
N GLU A 143 8.33 11.83 -7.95
CA GLU A 143 8.49 12.73 -9.12
C GLU A 143 7.16 13.15 -9.74
N SER A 144 6.10 12.37 -9.51
CA SER A 144 4.74 12.63 -10.01
C SER A 144 3.79 13.18 -8.94
N VAL A 145 4.25 13.27 -7.69
CA VAL A 145 3.47 13.76 -6.55
C VAL A 145 3.70 15.26 -6.40
N ASP A 146 2.78 16.05 -6.94
CA ASP A 146 2.83 17.51 -7.01
C ASP A 146 2.18 18.22 -5.80
N GLY A 147 1.71 17.46 -4.80
CA GLY A 147 0.99 17.99 -3.64
C GLY A 147 1.31 17.24 -2.34
N PRO A 148 0.45 17.44 -1.32
CA PRO A 148 0.55 16.68 -0.08
C PRO A 148 0.43 15.18 -0.34
N ALA A 149 1.06 14.38 0.51
CA ALA A 149 0.99 12.92 0.42
C ALA A 149 0.78 12.29 1.80
N TYR A 150 0.11 11.14 1.82
CA TYR A 150 -0.24 10.41 3.02
C TYR A 150 -0.01 8.91 2.83
N LEU A 151 0.32 8.22 3.90
CA LEU A 151 0.42 6.77 3.99
C LEU A 151 0.15 6.28 5.41
N GLU A 152 -0.12 4.99 5.59
CA GLU A 152 -0.04 4.29 6.86
C GLU A 152 1.11 3.29 6.83
N SER A 153 2.13 3.47 7.68
CA SER A 153 3.20 2.48 7.84
C SER A 153 2.74 1.36 8.77
N SER A 154 2.76 0.13 8.28
CA SER A 154 2.42 -1.09 9.03
C SER A 154 3.63 -1.67 9.80
N ASN A 155 4.82 -1.09 9.63
CA ASN A 155 6.04 -1.56 10.25
C ASN A 155 6.93 -0.37 10.65
N GLU A 156 7.28 -0.29 11.94
CA GLU A 156 8.13 0.76 12.50
C GLU A 156 9.48 0.86 11.78
N ALA A 157 10.05 -0.28 11.38
CA ALA A 157 11.33 -0.33 10.66
C ALA A 157 11.32 0.42 9.32
N ASN A 158 10.14 0.69 8.76
CA ASN A 158 9.99 1.44 7.51
C ASN A 158 9.88 2.96 7.71
N ILE A 159 9.64 3.46 8.93
CA ILE A 159 9.51 4.89 9.22
C ILE A 159 10.72 5.68 8.71
N PRO A 160 11.99 5.29 9.00
CA PRO A 160 13.14 6.03 8.51
C PRO A 160 13.25 6.08 6.98
N LEU A 161 12.67 5.10 6.28
CA LEU A 161 12.58 5.15 4.83
C LEU A 161 11.67 6.30 4.38
N TYR A 162 10.46 6.39 4.92
CA TYR A 162 9.49 7.42 4.55
C TYR A 162 9.93 8.81 4.97
N GLU A 163 10.59 8.96 6.13
CA GLU A 163 11.15 10.24 6.60
C GLU A 163 12.16 10.83 5.61
N ARG A 164 12.98 10.00 4.96
CA ARG A 164 13.90 10.46 3.90
C ARG A 164 13.19 11.07 2.68
N PHE A 165 11.90 10.77 2.51
CA PHE A 165 11.05 11.36 1.47
C PHE A 165 10.16 12.49 1.98
N GLY A 166 10.42 12.97 3.21
CA GLY A 166 9.72 14.12 3.80
C GLY A 166 8.41 13.79 4.50
N PHE A 167 8.09 12.51 4.70
CA PHE A 167 6.95 12.12 5.52
C PHE A 167 7.28 12.26 7.01
N THR A 168 6.30 12.64 7.80
CA THR A 168 6.39 12.70 9.27
C THR A 168 5.26 11.87 9.88
N VAL A 169 5.54 11.17 10.98
CA VAL A 169 4.52 10.44 11.74
C VAL A 169 3.54 11.44 12.35
N THR A 170 2.24 11.25 12.11
CA THR A 170 1.17 12.11 12.65
C THR A 170 0.42 11.48 13.81
N ALA A 171 0.44 10.16 13.91
CA ALA A 171 -0.16 9.41 15.00
C ALA A 171 0.49 8.03 15.14
N GLU A 172 0.25 7.39 16.28
CA GLU A 172 0.56 6.00 16.55
C GLU A 172 -0.74 5.29 16.94
N VAL A 173 -1.14 4.28 16.18
CA VAL A 173 -2.47 3.69 16.25
C VAL A 173 -2.35 2.18 16.44
N THR A 174 -2.71 1.69 17.62
CA THR A 174 -2.77 0.24 17.88
C THR A 174 -4.09 -0.33 17.34
N LEU A 175 -3.99 -1.37 16.52
CA LEU A 175 -5.15 -2.07 15.98
C LEU A 175 -5.93 -2.80 17.08
N PRO A 176 -7.25 -3.01 16.91
CA PRO A 176 -8.09 -3.71 17.90
C PRO A 176 -7.56 -5.10 18.26
N GLU A 177 -8.08 -5.67 19.34
CA GLU A 177 -7.75 -7.05 19.78
C GLU A 177 -6.25 -7.29 19.99
N ASN A 178 -5.55 -6.30 20.58
CA ASN A 178 -4.08 -6.32 20.75
C ASN A 178 -3.32 -6.52 19.43
N GLY A 179 -3.86 -5.95 18.35
CA GLY A 179 -3.21 -5.97 17.04
C GLY A 179 -1.94 -5.12 17.00
N PRO A 180 -1.21 -5.15 15.90
CA PRO A 180 0.01 -4.36 15.74
C PRO A 180 -0.29 -2.86 15.73
N THR A 181 0.75 -2.07 15.95
CA THR A 181 0.71 -0.63 15.79
C THR A 181 0.92 -0.25 14.32
N VAL A 182 0.25 0.82 13.89
CA VAL A 182 0.36 1.43 12.58
C VAL A 182 0.66 2.91 12.77
N TRP A 183 1.46 3.47 11.89
CA TRP A 183 1.90 4.87 11.93
C TRP A 183 1.37 5.62 10.71
N PRO A 184 0.26 6.38 10.85
CA PRO A 184 -0.14 7.37 9.86
C PRO A 184 0.98 8.39 9.65
N MET A 185 1.33 8.65 8.40
CA MET A 185 2.41 9.56 8.06
C MET A 185 1.96 10.54 6.97
N TYR A 186 2.36 11.79 7.11
CA TYR A 186 1.98 12.87 6.22
C TYR A 186 3.20 13.63 5.71
N ARG A 187 3.14 14.05 4.45
CA ARG A 187 4.10 14.93 3.80
C ARG A 187 3.38 16.14 3.25
N SER A 188 3.82 17.34 3.61
CA SER A 188 3.31 18.60 3.03
C SER A 188 3.67 18.70 1.54
N ALA A 189 2.93 19.53 0.81
CA ALA A 189 3.32 19.90 -0.53
C ALA A 189 4.76 20.44 -0.55
N PRO A 190 5.53 20.19 -1.62
CA PRO A 190 6.80 20.90 -1.80
C PRO A 190 6.53 22.40 -1.89
N GLY A 191 7.35 23.16 -1.19
CA GLY A 191 7.28 24.65 -1.20
C GLY A 191 7.76 25.24 -2.53
#